data_2734cfe8a6b5889e84535be747813344
#
_entry.id   2734cfe8a6b5889e84535be747813344
#
_cell.length_a   1.000
_cell.length_b   1.000
_cell.length_c   1.000
_cell.angle_alpha   90.00
_cell.angle_beta   90.00
_cell.angle_gamma   90.00
#
_symmetry.space_group_name_H-M   'P 1'
#
loop_
_entity.id
_entity.type
_entity.pdbx_description
1 polymer ?
#
loop_
_entity_poly.entity_id
_entity_poly.type
_entity_poly.pdbx_seq_one_letter_code
_entity_poly.pdbx_strand_id
1 'polypeptide(L)'
;MRGWWQELTDLVLPAECGGCGRARAVLCPSCRTALSGAAPCRVRPVPEPSGLPVVHAAARYADEVRAALLAHKERGVLALAAPLGAALAGAVRAGLREARAEGRAAGTGGREQEGASRVRGPVLLVPVPSARRAVRTRGHDPARRIALAAAAELRRTGTPARVLAVLRQRHAVADQSGLGARQRLDNLAGALAVAPGAGRLLRGGGQVVLVDDLMTTGASLTEAARALRAATGRAGPAFGTAAERGPVAERTTGPDTYWTAKSAVYPSAVGEGREERKAGPRMAGPNGGGGVIREVICAAVVAASPDSFETNRN
;
A
#
# COMPACT_ATOMS: atom_id res chain seq x y z
N MET A 1 14.31 -7.06 43.81
CA MET A 1 13.16 -6.65 43.02
C MET A 1 13.50 -6.19 41.58
N ARG A 2 14.75 -6.28 41.10
CA ARG A 2 15.13 -5.94 39.71
C ARG A 2 15.01 -7.13 38.73
N GLY A 3 14.98 -8.36 39.19
CA GLY A 3 14.95 -9.57 38.31
C GLY A 3 13.61 -9.80 37.62
N TRP A 4 12.49 -9.60 38.30
CA TRP A 4 11.16 -9.89 37.72
C TRP A 4 10.80 -8.98 36.55
N TRP A 5 11.12 -7.68 36.61
CA TRP A 5 10.86 -6.78 35.49
C TRP A 5 11.72 -7.11 34.26
N GLN A 6 12.90 -7.68 34.44
CA GLN A 6 13.72 -8.19 33.35
C GLN A 6 13.13 -9.44 32.70
N GLU A 7 12.61 -10.38 33.50
CA GLU A 7 11.96 -11.59 32.97
C GLU A 7 10.66 -11.27 32.22
N LEU A 8 9.86 -10.28 32.68
CA LEU A 8 8.67 -9.82 31.96
C LEU A 8 9.03 -9.07 30.68
N THR A 9 10.13 -8.34 30.66
CA THR A 9 10.61 -7.65 29.44
C THR A 9 11.15 -8.65 28.41
N ASP A 10 11.80 -9.70 28.85
CA ASP A 10 12.30 -10.78 27.97
C ASP A 10 11.15 -11.63 27.37
N LEU A 11 9.97 -11.64 28.01
CA LEU A 11 8.78 -12.32 27.50
C LEU A 11 8.05 -11.47 26.42
N VAL A 12 8.24 -10.15 26.42
CA VAL A 12 7.56 -9.21 25.50
C VAL A 12 8.45 -8.75 24.36
N LEU A 13 9.78 -8.77 24.52
CA LEU A 13 10.74 -8.42 23.48
C LEU A 13 11.11 -9.68 22.67
N PRO A 14 11.20 -9.58 21.34
CA PRO A 14 11.75 -10.68 20.57
C PRO A 14 13.16 -10.99 21.07
N ALA A 15 13.42 -12.26 21.32
CA ALA A 15 14.69 -12.73 21.86
C ALA A 15 15.90 -12.31 21.00
N GLU A 16 15.66 -12.04 19.70
CA GLU A 16 16.73 -11.78 18.72
C GLU A 16 16.33 -10.67 17.72
N CYS A 17 17.36 -9.95 17.26
CA CYS A 17 17.23 -8.95 16.21
C CYS A 17 16.71 -9.56 14.90
N GLY A 18 15.63 -9.02 14.37
CA GLY A 18 15.02 -9.51 13.12
C GLY A 18 15.95 -9.41 11.89
N GLY A 19 17.02 -8.60 11.95
CA GLY A 19 18.01 -8.48 10.88
C GLY A 19 19.18 -9.47 11.05
N CYS A 20 19.97 -9.33 12.11
CA CYS A 20 21.22 -10.07 12.28
C CYS A 20 21.21 -11.12 13.40
N GLY A 21 20.08 -11.36 14.08
CA GLY A 21 19.99 -12.34 15.17
C GLY A 21 20.60 -11.90 16.50
N ARG A 22 21.11 -10.67 16.65
CA ARG A 22 21.66 -10.19 17.92
C ARG A 22 20.63 -10.28 19.03
N ALA A 23 20.98 -10.85 20.16
CA ALA A 23 20.10 -11.01 21.31
C ALA A 23 19.57 -9.66 21.85
N ARG A 24 18.37 -9.69 22.46
CA ARG A 24 17.74 -8.59 23.21
C ARG A 24 17.47 -7.32 22.39
N ALA A 25 17.14 -7.44 21.12
CA ALA A 25 16.76 -6.30 20.28
C ALA A 25 15.73 -6.71 19.24
N VAL A 26 14.68 -5.91 19.06
CA VAL A 26 13.77 -6.04 17.91
C VAL A 26 14.51 -5.80 16.61
N LEU A 27 15.28 -4.71 16.57
CA LEU A 27 16.17 -4.34 15.49
C LEU A 27 17.35 -3.58 16.13
N CYS A 28 18.56 -4.16 16.07
CA CYS A 28 19.75 -3.58 16.68
C CYS A 28 20.18 -2.29 15.95
N PRO A 29 21.05 -1.45 16.56
CA PRO A 29 21.48 -0.19 15.95
C PRO A 29 22.09 -0.36 14.55
N SER A 30 22.91 -1.37 14.32
CA SER A 30 23.51 -1.64 13.00
C SER A 30 22.46 -1.94 11.93
N CYS A 31 21.50 -2.85 12.22
CA CYS A 31 20.43 -3.18 11.30
C CYS A 31 19.45 -2.00 11.11
N ARG A 32 19.29 -1.14 12.12
CA ARG A 32 18.51 0.09 11.99
C ARG A 32 19.22 1.08 11.06
N THR A 33 20.53 1.18 11.13
CA THR A 33 21.32 1.99 10.20
C THR A 33 21.24 1.44 8.78
N ALA A 34 21.33 0.13 8.59
CA ALA A 34 21.14 -0.50 7.28
C ALA A 34 19.75 -0.20 6.69
N LEU A 35 18.71 -0.15 7.53
CA LEU A 35 17.34 0.10 7.10
C LEU A 35 17.04 1.59 6.83
N SER A 36 17.61 2.51 7.59
CA SER A 36 17.22 3.93 7.61
C SER A 36 18.38 4.91 7.68
N GLY A 37 19.61 4.46 7.59
CA GLY A 37 20.80 5.32 7.66
C GLY A 37 21.08 6.09 6.38
N ALA A 38 20.65 5.56 5.22
CA ALA A 38 20.72 6.27 3.95
C ALA A 38 19.43 7.10 3.71
N ALA A 39 19.56 8.15 2.92
CA ALA A 39 18.40 8.91 2.48
C ALA A 39 17.57 8.05 1.51
N PRO A 40 16.23 7.99 1.68
CA PRO A 40 15.36 7.33 0.72
C PRO A 40 15.48 7.98 -0.67
N CYS A 41 15.56 7.17 -1.71
CA CYS A 41 15.76 7.63 -3.07
C CYS A 41 14.77 7.00 -4.04
N ARG A 42 14.65 7.61 -5.21
CA ARG A 42 13.89 7.08 -6.34
C ARG A 42 14.53 5.80 -6.85
N VAL A 43 13.71 4.81 -7.14
CA VAL A 43 14.12 3.50 -7.66
C VAL A 43 13.31 3.12 -8.89
N ARG A 44 13.93 2.37 -9.82
CA ARG A 44 13.30 1.92 -11.06
C ARG A 44 13.66 0.47 -11.32
N PRO A 45 12.69 -0.43 -11.46
CA PRO A 45 12.97 -1.80 -11.87
C PRO A 45 13.40 -1.83 -13.35
N VAL A 46 14.19 -2.82 -13.71
CA VAL A 46 14.59 -3.05 -15.11
C VAL A 46 14.08 -4.43 -15.53
N PRO A 47 13.20 -4.49 -16.57
CA PRO A 47 12.53 -3.38 -17.26
C PRO A 47 11.50 -2.65 -16.40
N GLU A 48 11.31 -1.34 -16.64
CA GLU A 48 10.28 -0.56 -15.96
C GLU A 48 8.90 -0.83 -16.56
N PRO A 49 7.90 -1.28 -15.77
CA PRO A 49 6.55 -1.52 -16.27
C PRO A 49 5.86 -0.21 -16.68
N SER A 50 5.18 -0.22 -17.81
CA SER A 50 4.34 0.91 -18.23
C SER A 50 3.24 1.19 -17.19
N GLY A 51 3.11 2.45 -16.80
CA GLY A 51 2.12 2.89 -15.81
C GLY A 51 2.54 2.72 -14.35
N LEU A 52 3.78 2.29 -14.09
CA LEU A 52 4.36 2.32 -12.74
C LEU A 52 4.45 3.78 -12.28
N PRO A 53 3.92 4.14 -11.11
CA PRO A 53 4.16 5.46 -10.53
C PRO A 53 5.64 5.63 -10.12
N VAL A 54 6.09 6.87 -9.95
CA VAL A 54 7.42 7.12 -9.37
C VAL A 54 7.52 6.44 -8.01
N VAL A 55 8.54 5.60 -7.81
CA VAL A 55 8.72 4.80 -6.59
C VAL A 55 9.93 5.28 -5.81
N HIS A 56 9.75 5.42 -4.50
CA HIS A 56 10.84 5.72 -3.56
C HIS A 56 11.01 4.54 -2.61
N ALA A 57 12.27 4.11 -2.39
CA ALA A 57 12.62 3.07 -1.44
C ALA A 57 13.45 3.64 -0.30
N ALA A 58 13.25 3.11 0.91
CA ALA A 58 14.07 3.48 2.06
C ALA A 58 15.43 2.76 2.05
N ALA A 59 15.49 1.50 1.58
CA ALA A 59 16.69 0.69 1.60
C ALA A 59 16.76 -0.30 0.43
N ARG A 60 17.94 -0.88 0.21
CA ARG A 60 18.15 -2.02 -0.69
C ARG A 60 17.62 -3.29 -0.04
N TYR A 61 16.99 -4.17 -0.82
CA TYR A 61 16.55 -5.49 -0.36
C TYR A 61 17.74 -6.45 -0.35
N ALA A 62 18.59 -6.32 0.65
CA ALA A 62 19.77 -7.13 0.85
C ALA A 62 20.01 -7.38 2.35
N ASP A 63 20.78 -8.36 2.67
CA ASP A 63 21.34 -8.67 3.99
C ASP A 63 20.34 -8.49 5.16
N GLU A 64 20.62 -7.63 6.10
CA GLU A 64 19.84 -7.40 7.31
C GLU A 64 18.44 -6.83 7.01
N VAL A 65 18.31 -6.02 5.96
CA VAL A 65 17.01 -5.46 5.54
C VAL A 65 16.10 -6.57 5.01
N ARG A 66 16.65 -7.47 4.18
CA ARG A 66 15.95 -8.66 3.71
C ARG A 66 15.55 -9.56 4.87
N ALA A 67 16.48 -9.82 5.80
CA ALA A 67 16.20 -10.65 6.98
C ALA A 67 15.08 -10.06 7.85
N ALA A 68 15.10 -8.74 8.10
CA ALA A 68 14.07 -8.04 8.87
C ALA A 68 12.68 -8.09 8.20
N LEU A 69 12.61 -7.89 6.87
CA LEU A 69 11.36 -8.00 6.11
C LEU A 69 10.80 -9.42 6.15
N LEU A 70 11.65 -10.44 5.97
CA LEU A 70 11.25 -11.85 6.07
C LEU A 70 10.81 -12.21 7.50
N ALA A 71 11.50 -11.70 8.52
CA ALA A 71 11.11 -11.89 9.92
C ALA A 71 9.72 -11.31 10.19
N HIS A 72 9.44 -10.11 9.70
CA HIS A 72 8.12 -9.50 9.83
C HIS A 72 7.05 -10.26 9.04
N LYS A 73 7.35 -10.59 7.79
CA LYS A 73 6.38 -11.15 6.83
C LYS A 73 6.08 -12.62 7.09
N GLU A 74 7.10 -13.45 7.28
CA GLU A 74 6.97 -14.90 7.32
C GLU A 74 7.05 -15.47 8.75
N ARG A 75 7.87 -14.87 9.61
CA ARG A 75 8.03 -15.34 11.01
C ARG A 75 7.12 -14.62 12.00
N GLY A 76 6.35 -13.62 11.54
CA GLY A 76 5.37 -12.91 12.37
C GLY A 76 5.98 -12.05 13.48
N VAL A 77 7.22 -11.57 13.32
CA VAL A 77 7.85 -10.66 14.28
C VAL A 77 7.20 -9.27 14.15
N LEU A 78 6.02 -9.13 14.77
CA LEU A 78 5.15 -7.96 14.58
C LEU A 78 5.77 -6.67 15.12
N ALA A 79 6.66 -6.76 16.10
CA ALA A 79 7.39 -5.61 16.66
C ALA A 79 8.25 -4.87 15.61
N LEU A 80 8.66 -5.55 14.52
CA LEU A 80 9.37 -4.94 13.40
C LEU A 80 8.52 -3.93 12.61
N ALA A 81 7.18 -3.94 12.76
CA ALA A 81 6.33 -2.98 12.06
C ALA A 81 6.70 -1.52 12.35
N ALA A 82 7.15 -1.21 13.58
CA ALA A 82 7.52 0.15 13.95
C ALA A 82 8.78 0.64 13.20
N PRO A 83 9.94 -0.03 13.25
CA PRO A 83 11.12 0.40 12.49
C PRO A 83 10.91 0.34 10.96
N LEU A 84 10.21 -0.66 10.42
CA LEU A 84 9.86 -0.75 9.00
C LEU A 84 8.93 0.38 8.58
N GLY A 85 7.95 0.73 9.43
CA GLY A 85 7.05 1.86 9.21
C GLY A 85 7.76 3.21 9.25
N ALA A 86 8.73 3.40 10.12
CA ALA A 86 9.56 4.60 10.15
C ALA A 86 10.37 4.77 8.86
N ALA A 87 10.97 3.69 8.36
CA ALA A 87 11.67 3.67 7.07
C ALA A 87 10.73 4.01 5.91
N LEU A 88 9.55 3.36 5.85
CA LEU A 88 8.51 3.65 4.85
C LEU A 88 8.06 5.12 4.91
N ALA A 89 7.86 5.69 6.10
CA ALA A 89 7.51 7.11 6.25
C ALA A 89 8.59 8.03 5.67
N GLY A 90 9.87 7.65 5.78
CA GLY A 90 10.99 8.32 5.11
C GLY A 90 10.84 8.33 3.59
N ALA A 91 10.57 7.16 2.99
CA ALA A 91 10.35 7.02 1.55
C ALA A 91 9.12 7.82 1.07
N VAL A 92 8.01 7.79 1.82
CA VAL A 92 6.82 8.62 1.54
C VAL A 92 7.17 10.10 1.50
N ARG A 93 7.90 10.60 2.51
CA ARG A 93 8.33 12.01 2.54
C ARG A 93 9.23 12.38 1.36
N ALA A 94 10.13 11.49 0.94
CA ALA A 94 10.98 11.70 -0.23
C ALA A 94 10.13 11.84 -1.50
N GLY A 95 9.21 10.92 -1.76
CA GLY A 95 8.31 10.96 -2.91
C GLY A 95 7.43 12.21 -2.94
N LEU A 96 6.88 12.61 -1.79
CA LEU A 96 6.08 13.82 -1.70
C LEU A 96 6.89 15.10 -1.95
N ARG A 97 8.17 15.13 -1.56
CA ARG A 97 9.06 16.26 -1.86
C ARG A 97 9.36 16.36 -3.35
N GLU A 98 9.69 15.24 -3.99
CA GLU A 98 9.98 15.19 -5.44
C GLU A 98 8.75 15.59 -6.25
N ALA A 99 7.58 15.03 -5.99
CA ALA A 99 6.34 15.41 -6.67
C ALA A 99 5.98 16.88 -6.52
N ARG A 100 6.34 17.51 -5.39
CA ARG A 100 6.16 18.96 -5.19
C ARG A 100 7.14 19.78 -6.00
N ALA A 101 8.38 19.32 -6.11
CA ALA A 101 9.41 19.99 -6.92
C ALA A 101 9.06 19.95 -8.41
N GLU A 102 8.64 18.78 -8.91
CA GLU A 102 8.19 18.60 -10.30
C GLU A 102 6.96 19.48 -10.62
N GLY A 103 5.97 19.52 -9.73
CA GLY A 103 4.78 20.36 -9.90
C GLY A 103 5.08 21.86 -9.94
N ARG A 104 6.12 22.33 -9.27
CA ARG A 104 6.60 23.73 -9.37
C ARG A 104 7.32 23.99 -10.68
N ALA A 105 8.20 23.07 -11.09
CA ALA A 105 8.96 23.19 -12.33
C ALA A 105 8.05 23.17 -13.57
N ALA A 106 6.96 22.40 -13.54
CA ALA A 106 5.98 22.30 -14.63
C ALA A 106 5.03 23.52 -14.74
N GLY A 107 5.18 24.55 -13.90
CA GLY A 107 4.34 25.75 -13.93
C GLY A 107 2.85 25.53 -13.63
N THR A 108 2.47 24.30 -13.25
CA THR A 108 1.09 23.95 -12.87
C THR A 108 0.71 24.48 -11.48
N GLY A 109 1.66 25.06 -10.75
CA GLY A 109 1.45 25.93 -9.61
C GLY A 109 1.07 27.31 -10.14
N GLY A 110 -0.22 27.55 -10.39
CA GLY A 110 -0.70 28.92 -10.63
C GLY A 110 -0.12 29.83 -9.54
N ARG A 111 0.28 31.07 -9.95
CA ARG A 111 0.82 32.14 -9.10
C ARG A 111 0.28 31.97 -7.68
N GLU A 112 1.15 31.53 -6.78
CA GLU A 112 0.83 31.48 -5.36
C GLU A 112 0.52 32.93 -4.96
N GLN A 113 -0.75 33.24 -4.77
CA GLN A 113 -1.11 34.35 -3.92
C GLN A 113 -0.51 34.02 -2.55
N GLU A 114 0.56 34.73 -2.20
CA GLU A 114 1.08 34.77 -0.84
C GLU A 114 -0.07 35.14 0.08
N GLY A 115 -0.54 34.15 0.85
CA GLY A 115 -1.60 34.36 1.82
C GLY A 115 -2.55 33.21 2.06
N ALA A 116 -2.73 32.28 1.13
CA ALA A 116 -3.56 31.10 1.35
C ALA A 116 -2.67 29.86 1.50
N SER A 117 -2.33 29.53 2.73
CA SER A 117 -1.90 28.16 3.11
C SER A 117 -3.03 27.21 2.71
N ARG A 118 -3.03 26.74 1.44
CA ARG A 118 -3.94 25.67 1.02
C ARG A 118 -3.66 24.51 1.93
N VAL A 119 -4.53 24.27 2.90
CA VAL A 119 -4.53 23.09 3.75
C VAL A 119 -4.54 21.89 2.81
N ARG A 120 -3.36 21.37 2.52
CA ARG A 120 -3.23 20.16 1.72
C ARG A 120 -3.86 19.06 2.54
N GLY A 121 -4.87 18.38 1.99
CA GLY A 121 -5.50 17.27 2.67
C GLY A 121 -4.47 16.23 3.13
N PRO A 122 -4.85 15.31 4.02
CA PRO A 122 -3.94 14.33 4.58
C PRO A 122 -3.32 13.44 3.51
N VAL A 123 -2.14 12.90 3.81
CA VAL A 123 -1.53 11.84 3.00
C VAL A 123 -2.35 10.55 3.18
N LEU A 124 -2.79 9.99 2.08
CA LEU A 124 -3.59 8.77 2.04
C LEU A 124 -2.68 7.61 1.62
N LEU A 125 -2.22 6.82 2.59
CA LEU A 125 -1.42 5.63 2.32
C LEU A 125 -2.34 4.50 1.90
N VAL A 126 -2.18 4.02 0.67
CA VAL A 126 -2.95 2.89 0.13
C VAL A 126 -2.04 1.67 0.04
N PRO A 127 -2.13 0.72 0.99
CA PRO A 127 -1.32 -0.49 0.97
C PRO A 127 -1.75 -1.41 -0.18
N VAL A 128 -0.76 -1.98 -0.86
CA VAL A 128 -0.97 -3.10 -1.77
C VAL A 128 -1.37 -4.33 -0.95
N PRO A 129 -2.52 -4.96 -1.24
CA PRO A 129 -2.99 -6.08 -0.42
C PRO A 129 -2.18 -7.34 -0.68
N SER A 130 -1.77 -8.02 0.38
CA SER A 130 -1.21 -9.38 0.30
C SER A 130 -2.26 -10.38 -0.16
N ALA A 131 -1.81 -11.52 -0.73
CA ALA A 131 -2.73 -12.60 -1.12
C ALA A 131 -3.56 -13.07 0.07
N ARG A 132 -4.89 -13.22 -0.11
CA ARG A 132 -5.83 -13.59 0.95
C ARG A 132 -5.44 -14.90 1.64
N ARG A 133 -4.95 -15.89 0.87
CA ARG A 133 -4.47 -17.17 1.41
C ARG A 133 -3.29 -16.94 2.35
N ALA A 134 -2.31 -16.14 1.92
CA ALA A 134 -1.13 -15.81 2.70
C ALA A 134 -1.49 -15.04 4.00
N VAL A 135 -2.44 -14.09 3.92
CA VAL A 135 -2.95 -13.39 5.11
C VAL A 135 -3.64 -14.34 6.09
N ARG A 136 -4.44 -15.29 5.58
CA ARG A 136 -5.10 -16.31 6.45
C ARG A 136 -4.08 -17.21 7.12
N THR A 137 -3.06 -17.66 6.40
CA THR A 137 -2.01 -18.54 6.96
C THR A 137 -1.16 -17.81 8.00
N ARG A 138 -0.82 -16.54 7.76
CA ARG A 138 0.04 -15.74 8.65
C ARG A 138 -0.70 -15.02 9.78
N GLY A 139 -2.03 -14.91 9.68
CA GLY A 139 -2.85 -14.16 10.65
C GLY A 139 -2.77 -12.63 10.52
N HIS A 140 -1.98 -12.08 9.59
CA HIS A 140 -1.84 -10.64 9.40
C HIS A 140 -1.47 -10.26 7.95
N ASP A 141 -1.73 -8.99 7.59
CA ASP A 141 -1.28 -8.38 6.34
C ASP A 141 -0.05 -7.50 6.64
N PRO A 142 1.16 -7.91 6.19
CA PRO A 142 2.41 -7.21 6.48
C PRO A 142 2.43 -5.79 5.95
N ALA A 143 2.07 -5.57 4.68
CA ALA A 143 2.09 -4.26 4.04
C ALA A 143 1.14 -3.28 4.75
N ARG A 144 -0.07 -3.74 5.10
CA ARG A 144 -1.03 -2.93 5.86
C ARG A 144 -0.51 -2.57 7.25
N ARG A 145 0.14 -3.50 7.95
CA ARG A 145 0.69 -3.26 9.29
C ARG A 145 1.83 -2.24 9.25
N ILE A 146 2.73 -2.36 8.29
CA ILE A 146 3.81 -1.39 8.06
C ILE A 146 3.22 -0.02 7.69
N ALA A 147 2.20 0.03 6.83
CA ALA A 147 1.53 1.28 6.45
C ALA A 147 0.88 1.99 7.66
N LEU A 148 0.27 1.24 8.60
CA LEU A 148 -0.28 1.81 9.84
C LEU A 148 0.81 2.43 10.70
N ALA A 149 1.95 1.76 10.86
CA ALA A 149 3.11 2.27 11.58
C ALA A 149 3.71 3.51 10.88
N ALA A 150 3.79 3.50 9.54
CA ALA A 150 4.25 4.65 8.76
C ALA A 150 3.31 5.86 8.91
N ALA A 151 1.99 5.65 8.90
CA ALA A 151 1.03 6.72 9.12
C ALA A 151 1.16 7.32 10.54
N ALA A 152 1.41 6.49 11.54
CA ALA A 152 1.67 6.96 12.91
C ALA A 152 2.96 7.82 12.96
N GLU A 153 4.03 7.37 12.32
CA GLU A 153 5.30 8.09 12.24
C GLU A 153 5.18 9.42 11.48
N LEU A 154 4.44 9.45 10.36
CA LEU A 154 4.14 10.68 9.64
C LEU A 154 3.39 11.69 10.51
N ARG A 155 2.38 11.26 11.25
CA ARG A 155 1.63 12.13 12.17
C ARG A 155 2.51 12.64 13.31
N ARG A 156 3.34 11.77 13.90
CA ARG A 156 4.29 12.13 14.96
C ARG A 156 5.27 13.21 14.49
N THR A 157 5.62 13.23 13.21
CA THR A 157 6.51 14.21 12.59
C THR A 157 5.77 15.36 11.88
N GLY A 158 4.50 15.61 12.24
CA GLY A 158 3.73 16.76 11.78
C GLY A 158 3.08 16.62 10.40
N THR A 159 3.11 15.44 9.77
CA THR A 159 2.44 15.20 8.48
C THR A 159 1.13 14.46 8.70
N PRO A 160 -0.06 15.09 8.49
CA PRO A 160 -1.34 14.40 8.60
C PRO A 160 -1.39 13.21 7.63
N ALA A 161 -1.62 12.01 8.13
CA ALA A 161 -1.63 10.79 7.33
C ALA A 161 -2.70 9.80 7.80
N ARG A 162 -3.28 9.08 6.85
CA ARG A 162 -4.27 8.00 7.06
C ARG A 162 -3.94 6.80 6.18
N VAL A 163 -4.32 5.61 6.64
CA VAL A 163 -4.24 4.39 5.83
C VAL A 163 -5.62 4.11 5.26
N LEU A 164 -5.69 3.93 3.95
CA LEU A 164 -6.90 3.53 3.23
C LEU A 164 -6.69 2.16 2.59
N ALA A 165 -7.08 1.09 3.26
CA ALA A 165 -7.05 -0.28 2.73
C ALA A 165 -8.24 -0.50 1.77
N VAL A 166 -8.26 0.23 0.66
CA VAL A 166 -9.34 0.23 -0.32
C VAL A 166 -9.14 -0.77 -1.45
N LEU A 167 -7.92 -1.27 -1.63
CA LEU A 167 -7.61 -2.28 -2.63
C LEU A 167 -7.98 -3.68 -2.14
N ARG A 168 -8.49 -4.50 -3.04
CA ARG A 168 -8.80 -5.92 -2.81
C ARG A 168 -8.41 -6.76 -4.01
N GLN A 169 -8.06 -8.01 -3.79
CA GLN A 169 -7.90 -8.98 -4.86
C GLN A 169 -9.29 -9.39 -5.41
N ARG A 170 -9.43 -9.40 -6.73
CA ARG A 170 -10.62 -9.86 -7.45
C ARG A 170 -10.65 -11.39 -7.55
N HIS A 171 -9.52 -11.99 -7.82
CA HIS A 171 -9.33 -13.45 -7.98
C HIS A 171 -8.03 -13.89 -7.32
N ALA A 172 -7.87 -15.18 -7.12
CA ALA A 172 -6.62 -15.75 -6.66
C ALA A 172 -5.53 -15.52 -7.72
N VAL A 173 -4.40 -15.00 -7.29
CA VAL A 173 -3.21 -14.85 -8.12
C VAL A 173 -2.36 -16.10 -7.92
N ALA A 174 -1.86 -16.68 -9.00
CA ALA A 174 -0.96 -17.82 -8.94
C ALA A 174 0.33 -17.47 -8.16
N ASP A 175 0.98 -18.47 -7.59
CA ASP A 175 2.25 -18.26 -6.90
C ASP A 175 3.26 -17.62 -7.86
N GLN A 176 3.89 -16.55 -7.39
CA GLN A 176 4.85 -15.76 -8.16
C GLN A 176 6.30 -16.22 -7.97
N SER A 177 6.53 -17.24 -7.13
CA SER A 177 7.83 -17.86 -6.96
C SER A 177 8.27 -18.49 -8.27
N GLY A 178 9.43 -18.09 -8.78
CA GLY A 178 9.97 -18.59 -10.07
C GLY A 178 9.48 -17.88 -11.33
N LEU A 179 8.50 -16.97 -11.27
CA LEU A 179 8.06 -16.20 -12.44
C LEU A 179 9.04 -15.09 -12.81
N GLY A 180 9.31 -14.92 -14.11
CA GLY A 180 10.03 -13.76 -14.64
C GLY A 180 9.22 -12.46 -14.53
N ALA A 181 9.89 -11.31 -14.75
CA ALA A 181 9.26 -9.98 -14.60
C ALA A 181 7.98 -9.82 -15.45
N ARG A 182 8.01 -10.22 -16.72
CA ARG A 182 6.86 -10.15 -17.62
C ARG A 182 5.72 -11.05 -17.17
N GLN A 183 6.03 -12.29 -16.78
CA GLN A 183 5.03 -13.24 -16.28
C GLN A 183 4.35 -12.75 -14.99
N ARG A 184 5.08 -12.04 -14.12
CA ARG A 184 4.49 -11.41 -12.91
C ARG A 184 3.52 -10.28 -13.26
N LEU A 185 3.83 -9.47 -14.28
CA LEU A 185 2.92 -8.46 -14.80
C LEU A 185 1.64 -9.07 -15.35
N ASP A 186 1.76 -10.08 -16.21
CA ASP A 186 0.63 -10.77 -16.83
C ASP A 186 -0.24 -11.48 -15.78
N ASN A 187 0.38 -12.12 -14.80
CA ASN A 187 -0.32 -12.81 -13.70
C ASN A 187 -1.09 -11.85 -12.78
N LEU A 188 -0.64 -10.60 -12.65
CA LEU A 188 -1.29 -9.58 -11.83
C LEU A 188 -2.27 -8.69 -12.60
N ALA A 189 -2.27 -8.73 -13.93
CA ALA A 189 -3.14 -7.90 -14.74
C ALA A 189 -4.63 -8.10 -14.39
N GLY A 190 -5.31 -7.03 -13.97
CA GLY A 190 -6.70 -7.08 -13.52
C GLY A 190 -6.95 -7.76 -12.17
N ALA A 191 -5.89 -8.18 -11.46
CA ALA A 191 -6.02 -8.90 -10.18
C ALA A 191 -6.49 -8.02 -9.02
N LEU A 192 -6.33 -6.69 -9.11
CA LEU A 192 -6.73 -5.76 -8.07
C LEU A 192 -7.92 -4.91 -8.50
N ALA A 193 -8.74 -4.57 -7.52
CA ALA A 193 -9.82 -3.59 -7.69
C ALA A 193 -10.00 -2.76 -6.41
N VAL A 194 -10.56 -1.57 -6.56
CA VAL A 194 -11.03 -0.77 -5.42
C VAL A 194 -12.34 -1.38 -4.91
N ALA A 195 -12.47 -1.50 -3.59
CA ALA A 195 -13.68 -2.01 -2.96
C ALA A 195 -14.89 -1.11 -3.31
N PRO A 196 -16.10 -1.68 -3.50
CA PRO A 196 -17.29 -0.91 -3.80
C PRO A 196 -17.51 0.22 -2.79
N GLY A 197 -17.85 1.41 -3.27
CA GLY A 197 -18.06 2.61 -2.43
C GLY A 197 -16.78 3.30 -1.93
N ALA A 198 -15.64 2.62 -1.91
CA ALA A 198 -14.39 3.19 -1.39
C ALA A 198 -13.79 4.30 -2.29
N GLY A 199 -14.20 4.39 -3.56
CA GLY A 199 -13.80 5.49 -4.44
C GLY A 199 -14.15 6.88 -3.88
N ARG A 200 -15.19 6.99 -3.05
CA ARG A 200 -15.54 8.25 -2.37
C ARG A 200 -14.47 8.71 -1.40
N LEU A 201 -13.82 7.78 -0.70
CA LEU A 201 -12.75 8.07 0.25
C LEU A 201 -11.51 8.64 -0.44
N LEU A 202 -11.25 8.22 -1.69
CA LEU A 202 -10.16 8.73 -2.52
C LEU A 202 -10.45 10.16 -3.03
N ARG A 203 -11.72 10.54 -3.16
CA ARG A 203 -12.14 11.87 -3.62
C ARG A 203 -12.07 12.96 -2.54
N GLY A 204 -11.87 12.60 -1.30
CA GLY A 204 -11.86 13.52 -0.15
C GLY A 204 -10.69 14.51 -0.06
N GLY A 205 -9.91 14.73 -1.11
CA GLY A 205 -8.92 15.81 -1.19
C GLY A 205 -7.53 15.50 -0.62
N GLY A 206 -7.21 14.24 -0.28
CA GLY A 206 -5.88 13.84 0.20
C GLY A 206 -4.88 13.56 -0.92
N GLN A 207 -3.60 13.46 -0.56
CA GLN A 207 -2.51 13.05 -1.45
C GLN A 207 -2.37 11.52 -1.42
N VAL A 208 -2.68 10.84 -2.52
CA VAL A 208 -2.65 9.37 -2.58
C VAL A 208 -1.24 8.86 -2.83
N VAL A 209 -0.73 8.03 -1.92
CA VAL A 209 0.57 7.34 -2.04
C VAL A 209 0.33 5.84 -1.93
N LEU A 210 0.71 5.08 -2.96
CA LEU A 210 0.75 3.63 -2.90
C LEU A 210 1.89 3.18 -2.01
N VAL A 211 1.67 2.18 -1.17
CA VAL A 211 2.73 1.65 -0.29
C VAL A 211 2.76 0.13 -0.31
N ASP A 212 3.99 -0.42 -0.29
CA ASP A 212 4.23 -1.86 -0.19
C ASP A 212 5.44 -2.14 0.72
N ASP A 213 5.65 -3.38 1.10
CA ASP A 213 6.82 -3.82 1.86
C ASP A 213 8.07 -3.90 0.98
N LEU A 214 7.92 -4.40 -0.24
CA LEU A 214 9.02 -4.69 -1.16
C LEU A 214 8.63 -4.43 -2.62
N MET A 215 9.50 -3.77 -3.37
CA MET A 215 9.44 -3.74 -4.83
C MET A 215 10.54 -4.61 -5.43
N THR A 216 10.15 -5.56 -6.26
CA THR A 216 11.06 -6.31 -7.15
C THR A 216 10.90 -5.83 -8.60
N THR A 217 9.87 -6.27 -9.29
CA THR A 217 9.58 -5.92 -10.68
C THR A 217 8.62 -4.73 -10.82
N GLY A 218 8.06 -4.21 -9.74
CA GLY A 218 7.05 -3.15 -9.75
C GLY A 218 5.63 -3.61 -10.18
N ALA A 219 5.44 -4.88 -10.54
CA ALA A 219 4.17 -5.39 -11.07
C ALA A 219 2.97 -5.15 -10.12
N SER A 220 3.13 -5.37 -8.81
CA SER A 220 2.08 -5.13 -7.82
C SER A 220 1.69 -3.66 -7.71
N LEU A 221 2.68 -2.76 -7.73
CA LEU A 221 2.46 -1.31 -7.67
C LEU A 221 1.80 -0.80 -8.96
N THR A 222 2.20 -1.33 -10.13
CA THR A 222 1.60 -0.99 -11.42
C THR A 222 0.13 -1.38 -11.46
N GLU A 223 -0.20 -2.60 -11.05
CA GLU A 223 -1.58 -3.08 -11.01
C GLU A 223 -2.42 -2.32 -9.97
N ALA A 224 -1.86 -2.01 -8.81
CA ALA A 224 -2.53 -1.17 -7.81
C ALA A 224 -2.83 0.23 -8.34
N ALA A 225 -1.88 0.85 -9.04
CA ALA A 225 -2.07 2.15 -9.69
C ALA A 225 -3.15 2.09 -10.77
N ARG A 226 -3.16 1.04 -11.61
CA ARG A 226 -4.21 0.79 -12.60
C ARG A 226 -5.58 0.69 -11.94
N ALA A 227 -5.70 -0.08 -10.86
CA ALA A 227 -6.96 -0.27 -10.15
C ALA A 227 -7.49 1.03 -9.54
N LEU A 228 -6.62 1.89 -9.00
CA LEU A 228 -6.98 3.21 -8.48
C LEU A 228 -7.43 4.15 -9.60
N ARG A 229 -6.69 4.22 -10.73
CA ARG A 229 -7.08 5.04 -11.90
C ARG A 229 -8.44 4.63 -12.46
N ALA A 230 -8.67 3.32 -12.61
CA ALA A 230 -9.97 2.80 -13.07
C ALA A 230 -11.13 3.20 -12.16
N ALA A 231 -10.95 3.17 -10.83
CA ALA A 231 -11.97 3.55 -9.86
C ALA A 231 -12.23 5.06 -9.81
N THR A 232 -11.31 5.86 -10.32
CA THR A 232 -11.38 7.32 -10.34
C THR A 232 -11.83 7.89 -11.69
N GLY A 233 -12.13 7.02 -12.67
CA GLY A 233 -12.59 7.41 -14.00
C GLY A 233 -11.50 7.93 -14.94
N ARG A 234 -10.23 7.77 -14.58
CA ARG A 234 -9.07 8.11 -15.44
C ARG A 234 -8.51 6.84 -16.06
N ALA A 235 -8.88 6.58 -17.31
CA ALA A 235 -8.20 5.57 -18.12
C ALA A 235 -6.74 6.01 -18.34
N GLY A 236 -5.81 5.30 -17.73
CA GLY A 236 -4.40 5.38 -18.14
C GLY A 236 -4.21 4.82 -19.55
N PRO A 237 -3.02 4.96 -20.17
CA PRO A 237 -2.77 4.36 -21.46
C PRO A 237 -3.19 2.90 -21.44
N ALA A 238 -4.05 2.52 -22.41
CA ALA A 238 -4.54 1.15 -22.54
C ALA A 238 -3.32 0.23 -22.70
N PHE A 239 -3.16 -0.74 -21.82
CA PHE A 239 -2.32 -1.88 -22.08
C PHE A 239 -2.85 -2.50 -23.39
N GLY A 240 -2.01 -2.55 -24.41
CA GLY A 240 -2.35 -3.19 -25.65
C GLY A 240 -2.84 -4.61 -25.35
N THR A 241 -4.13 -4.82 -25.43
CA THR A 241 -4.70 -6.15 -25.48
C THR A 241 -4.34 -6.68 -26.86
N ALA A 242 -3.29 -7.50 -26.92
CA ALA A 242 -3.10 -8.42 -28.04
C ALA A 242 -4.26 -9.43 -27.95
N ALA A 243 -5.42 -9.02 -28.44
CA ALA A 243 -6.57 -9.88 -28.63
C ALA A 243 -6.68 -10.20 -30.13
N GLU A 244 -5.82 -11.08 -30.59
CA GLU A 244 -6.16 -11.99 -31.67
C GLU A 244 -6.30 -13.37 -31.05
N ARG A 245 -7.45 -13.64 -30.47
CA ARG A 245 -7.92 -15.01 -30.27
C ARG A 245 -8.94 -15.33 -31.34
N GLY A 246 -8.48 -16.13 -32.32
CA GLY A 246 -9.34 -16.81 -33.25
C GLY A 246 -10.39 -17.68 -32.52
N PRO A 247 -11.45 -18.11 -33.24
CA PRO A 247 -12.59 -18.80 -32.64
C PRO A 247 -12.18 -20.16 -32.09
N VAL A 248 -12.34 -20.36 -30.78
CA VAL A 248 -12.23 -21.66 -30.15
C VAL A 248 -13.60 -22.34 -30.26
N ALA A 249 -13.61 -23.48 -30.94
CA ALA A 249 -14.74 -24.36 -31.15
C ALA A 249 -15.49 -24.69 -29.82
N GLU A 250 -16.82 -24.72 -29.94
CA GLU A 250 -17.75 -25.30 -29.00
C GLU A 250 -17.34 -26.72 -28.60
N ARG A 251 -17.35 -26.98 -27.31
CA ARG A 251 -17.50 -28.35 -26.80
C ARG A 251 -18.61 -28.40 -25.76
N THR A 252 -19.59 -29.18 -26.14
CA THR A 252 -20.81 -29.64 -25.52
C THR A 252 -20.70 -30.13 -24.08
N THR A 253 -21.69 -29.69 -23.31
CA THR A 253 -22.56 -30.37 -22.33
C THR A 253 -22.07 -31.58 -21.52
N GLY A 254 -22.26 -31.47 -20.20
CA GLY A 254 -22.46 -32.57 -19.24
C GLY A 254 -22.68 -32.03 -17.83
N PRO A 255 -23.47 -32.69 -16.97
CA PRO A 255 -24.46 -32.01 -16.12
C PRO A 255 -24.06 -31.81 -14.66
N ASP A 256 -24.78 -30.88 -14.06
CA ASP A 256 -25.21 -30.69 -12.67
C ASP A 256 -24.48 -31.41 -11.53
N THR A 257 -23.93 -30.60 -10.61
CA THR A 257 -23.95 -30.93 -9.19
C THR A 257 -24.21 -29.67 -8.37
N TYR A 258 -25.36 -29.66 -7.72
CA TYR A 258 -25.86 -28.70 -6.75
C TYR A 258 -24.93 -28.64 -5.51
N TRP A 259 -24.51 -27.43 -5.11
CA TRP A 259 -24.08 -27.17 -3.74
C TRP A 259 -25.00 -26.15 -3.11
N THR A 260 -25.85 -26.64 -2.22
CA THR A 260 -26.76 -25.89 -1.36
C THR A 260 -25.98 -24.99 -0.40
N ALA A 261 -26.35 -23.71 -0.42
CA ALA A 261 -25.93 -22.72 0.56
C ALA A 261 -26.53 -23.04 1.93
N LYS A 262 -25.69 -23.24 2.94
CA LYS A 262 -26.10 -23.17 4.34
C LYS A 262 -25.92 -21.75 4.85
N SER A 263 -27.07 -21.11 5.09
CA SER A 263 -27.20 -19.82 5.79
C SER A 263 -26.66 -19.94 7.22
N ALA A 264 -25.73 -19.06 7.58
CA ALA A 264 -25.40 -18.80 8.97
C ALA A 264 -26.22 -17.60 9.44
N VAL A 265 -27.17 -17.87 10.32
CA VAL A 265 -28.03 -16.90 11.01
C VAL A 265 -27.23 -16.25 12.12
N TYR A 266 -27.18 -14.91 12.13
CA TYR A 266 -26.76 -14.12 13.30
C TYR A 266 -28.02 -13.61 14.01
N PRO A 267 -28.08 -13.67 15.35
CA PRO A 267 -29.26 -13.24 16.09
C PRO A 267 -29.31 -11.72 16.19
N SER A 268 -30.50 -11.19 15.92
CA SER A 268 -30.88 -9.80 16.11
C SER A 268 -31.04 -9.48 17.60
N ALA A 269 -30.42 -8.41 18.07
CA ALA A 269 -30.77 -7.77 19.32
C ALA A 269 -31.81 -6.68 19.06
N VAL A 270 -32.90 -6.79 19.78
CA VAL A 270 -34.09 -5.90 19.78
C VAL A 270 -33.75 -4.63 20.55
N GLY A 271 -34.22 -3.49 20.06
CA GLY A 271 -34.20 -2.21 20.77
C GLY A 271 -35.09 -1.19 20.07
N GLU A 272 -36.30 -1.03 20.59
CA GLU A 272 -37.33 -0.09 20.13
C GLU A 272 -36.93 1.38 20.36
N GLY A 273 -37.39 2.27 19.49
CA GLY A 273 -37.26 3.70 19.68
C GLY A 273 -37.67 4.50 18.45
N ARG A 274 -38.96 4.53 18.15
CA ARG A 274 -39.58 5.33 17.09
C ARG A 274 -39.85 6.74 17.61
N GLU A 275 -39.04 7.73 17.15
CA GLU A 275 -39.46 9.15 17.23
C GLU A 275 -39.46 9.75 15.82
N GLU A 276 -40.68 10.08 15.40
CA GLU A 276 -40.94 10.91 14.24
C GLU A 276 -40.48 12.34 14.49
N ARG A 277 -39.47 12.82 13.74
CA ARG A 277 -39.19 14.26 13.65
C ARG A 277 -39.51 14.77 12.28
N LYS A 278 -40.42 15.73 12.29
CA LYS A 278 -40.93 16.51 11.16
C LYS A 278 -39.82 17.07 10.30
N ALA A 279 -39.95 16.89 8.97
CA ALA A 279 -39.09 17.50 7.97
C ALA A 279 -39.21 19.03 7.99
N GLY A 280 -38.14 19.71 8.38
CA GLY A 280 -37.94 21.13 8.15
C GLY A 280 -37.38 21.39 6.73
N PRO A 281 -37.52 22.62 6.19
CA PRO A 281 -37.20 22.93 4.82
C PRO A 281 -35.66 22.74 4.59
N ARG A 282 -35.32 22.00 3.51
CA ARG A 282 -33.95 21.84 3.05
C ARG A 282 -33.44 23.18 2.53
N MET A 283 -32.58 23.80 3.31
CA MET A 283 -31.70 24.86 2.84
C MET A 283 -30.72 24.26 1.83
N ALA A 284 -30.78 24.75 0.59
CA ALA A 284 -29.77 24.45 -0.42
C ALA A 284 -28.41 25.00 0.06
N GLY A 285 -27.51 24.10 0.46
CA GLY A 285 -26.12 24.45 0.77
C GLY A 285 -25.38 24.85 -0.50
N PRO A 286 -24.39 25.74 -0.39
CA PRO A 286 -23.67 26.27 -1.55
C PRO A 286 -22.88 25.14 -2.24
N ASN A 287 -22.99 25.14 -3.56
CA ASN A 287 -22.26 24.40 -4.58
C ASN A 287 -21.14 23.49 -4.11
N GLY A 288 -21.41 22.17 -4.22
CA GLY A 288 -20.38 21.15 -4.13
C GLY A 288 -19.30 21.39 -5.18
N GLY A 289 -18.21 22.00 -4.78
CA GLY A 289 -16.98 22.01 -5.55
C GLY A 289 -16.62 20.57 -5.84
N GLY A 290 -16.71 20.14 -7.10
CA GLY A 290 -16.33 18.82 -7.56
C GLY A 290 -14.87 18.59 -7.17
N GLY A 291 -14.63 17.81 -6.10
CA GLY A 291 -13.31 17.47 -5.63
C GLY A 291 -12.58 16.76 -6.74
N VAL A 292 -11.59 17.42 -7.33
CA VAL A 292 -10.71 16.82 -8.34
C VAL A 292 -10.04 15.64 -7.69
N ILE A 293 -10.35 14.44 -8.17
CA ILE A 293 -9.69 13.21 -7.75
C ILE A 293 -8.21 13.38 -8.09
N ARG A 294 -7.37 13.45 -7.07
CA ARG A 294 -5.93 13.55 -7.29
C ARG A 294 -5.41 12.18 -7.70
N GLU A 295 -4.64 12.18 -8.77
CA GLU A 295 -3.89 11.03 -9.25
C GLU A 295 -3.01 10.45 -8.12
N VAL A 296 -2.63 9.16 -8.24
CA VAL A 296 -1.56 8.60 -7.41
C VAL A 296 -0.32 9.46 -7.62
N ILE A 297 0.12 10.14 -6.55
CA ILE A 297 1.23 11.09 -6.62
C ILE A 297 2.55 10.35 -6.77
N CYS A 298 2.73 9.28 -6.00
CA CYS A 298 3.92 8.42 -6.03
C CYS A 298 3.63 7.10 -5.34
N ALA A 299 4.61 6.20 -5.36
CA ALA A 299 4.65 5.01 -4.53
C ALA A 299 5.85 5.04 -3.58
N ALA A 300 5.76 4.33 -2.46
CA ALA A 300 6.83 4.19 -1.50
C ALA A 300 6.91 2.74 -1.00
N VAL A 301 8.12 2.24 -0.85
CA VAL A 301 8.39 0.90 -0.34
C VAL A 301 9.46 0.94 0.74
N VAL A 302 9.44 -0.06 1.63
CA VAL A 302 10.52 -0.22 2.62
C VAL A 302 11.82 -0.55 1.90
N ALA A 303 11.77 -1.52 0.97
CA ALA A 303 12.96 -1.90 0.22
C ALA A 303 12.64 -2.15 -1.26
N ALA A 304 13.67 -2.03 -2.10
CA ALA A 304 13.61 -2.43 -3.50
C ALA A 304 14.79 -3.34 -3.86
N SER A 305 14.62 -4.12 -4.93
CA SER A 305 15.70 -4.94 -5.48
C SER A 305 16.97 -4.11 -5.71
N PRO A 306 18.17 -4.60 -5.39
CA PRO A 306 19.41 -3.85 -5.58
C PRO A 306 19.56 -3.24 -6.96
N ASP A 307 19.21 -3.98 -8.01
CA ASP A 307 19.29 -3.56 -9.41
C ASP A 307 18.45 -2.30 -9.71
N SER A 308 17.38 -2.07 -8.93
CA SER A 308 16.50 -0.89 -9.07
C SER A 308 17.15 0.43 -8.66
N PHE A 309 18.31 0.38 -8.00
CA PHE A 309 19.07 1.56 -7.55
C PHE A 309 20.16 1.98 -8.53
N GLU A 310 20.49 1.18 -9.52
CA GLU A 310 21.67 1.39 -10.37
C GLU A 310 21.45 2.39 -11.49
N THR A 311 20.19 2.73 -11.80
CA THR A 311 19.82 3.63 -12.90
C THR A 311 20.16 5.12 -12.65
N ASN A 312 20.65 5.49 -11.47
CA ASN A 312 20.95 6.88 -11.08
C ASN A 312 22.47 7.24 -11.14
N ARG A 313 23.31 6.48 -11.83
CA ARG A 313 24.76 6.73 -11.89
C ARG A 313 25.27 7.35 -13.19
N ASN A 314 24.40 7.98 -13.96
CA ASN A 314 24.81 8.83 -15.11
C ASN A 314 24.36 10.27 -14.93
#